data_361ce35d53e27d2f475f2247ef52a2e5
#
_entry.id   361ce35d53e27d2f475f2247ef52a2e5
#
_cell.length_a   1.000
_cell.length_b   1.000
_cell.length_c   1.000
_cell.angle_alpha   90.00
_cell.angle_beta   90.00
_cell.angle_gamma   90.00
#
_symmetry.space_group_name_H-M   'P 1'
#
loop_
_entity.id
_entity.type
_entity.pdbx_description
1 polymer ?
#
loop_
_entity_poly.entity_id
_entity_poly.type
_entity_poly.pdbx_seq_one_letter_code
_entity_poly.pdbx_strand_id
1 'polypeptide(L)'
;MKINPKHGIDKLLFGMKQNDVTALYGKPDRNYKDEDDNIIFAYNKLKMRLTFYKEEELKLGYIVASSPELELFGYKLINRKISAVKKDLVTKGITKFTQEEFDTFENYFNEENWIIFQTEFDEVVKFEIGAIINQKDEFDWKFTKK
;
A
#
# COMPACT_ATOMS: atom_id res chain seq x y z
N MET A 1 -0.67 9.85 8.80
CA MET A 1 0.01 8.91 7.89
C MET A 1 -0.55 9.11 6.49
N LYS A 2 0.24 9.73 5.65
CA LYS A 2 -0.21 10.22 4.35
C LYS A 2 0.10 9.24 3.23
N ILE A 3 -0.94 8.79 2.51
CA ILE A 3 -0.79 7.97 1.32
C ILE A 3 -0.50 8.89 0.14
N ASN A 4 0.56 8.57 -0.60
CA ASN A 4 0.93 9.28 -1.84
C ASN A 4 0.74 8.30 -2.99
N PRO A 5 -0.39 8.36 -3.73
CA PRO A 5 -0.65 7.39 -4.81
C PRO A 5 0.52 7.29 -5.78
N LYS A 6 0.84 6.07 -6.18
CA LYS A 6 1.95 5.73 -7.09
C LYS A 6 3.34 5.89 -6.47
N HIS A 7 3.47 6.50 -5.29
CA HIS A 7 4.77 6.78 -4.66
C HIS A 7 5.03 5.96 -3.40
N GLY A 8 4.06 5.86 -2.49
CA GLY A 8 4.22 5.18 -1.22
C GLY A 8 3.39 5.79 -0.10
N ILE A 9 3.90 5.71 1.13
CA ILE A 9 3.23 6.26 2.32
C ILE A 9 4.27 7.06 3.13
N ASP A 10 3.93 8.29 3.49
CA ASP A 10 4.83 9.21 4.22
C ASP A 10 6.18 9.32 3.52
N LYS A 11 7.27 8.96 4.20
CA LYS A 11 8.63 9.01 3.66
C LYS A 11 9.02 7.75 2.88
N LEU A 12 8.18 6.71 2.93
CA LEU A 12 8.43 5.48 2.17
C LEU A 12 8.15 5.73 0.70
N LEU A 13 9.13 5.41 -0.13
CA LEU A 13 9.00 5.50 -1.59
C LEU A 13 9.28 4.14 -2.21
N PHE A 14 8.49 3.76 -3.19
CA PHE A 14 8.73 2.53 -3.93
C PHE A 14 10.10 2.57 -4.61
N GLY A 15 10.86 1.50 -4.44
CA GLY A 15 12.24 1.40 -4.90
C GLY A 15 13.26 1.44 -3.77
N MET A 16 12.86 1.83 -2.56
CA MET A 16 13.76 1.81 -1.40
C MET A 16 14.23 0.39 -1.10
N LYS A 17 15.47 0.26 -0.66
CA LYS A 17 16.03 -0.98 -0.16
C LYS A 17 15.76 -1.12 1.33
N GLN A 18 16.02 -2.31 1.89
CA GLN A 18 15.84 -2.56 3.32
C GLN A 18 16.58 -1.54 4.18
N ASN A 19 17.83 -1.21 3.82
CA ASN A 19 18.63 -0.25 4.59
C ASN A 19 18.04 1.16 4.56
N ASP A 20 17.43 1.55 3.45
CA ASP A 20 16.78 2.86 3.35
C ASP A 20 15.59 2.95 4.29
N VAL A 21 14.82 1.86 4.37
CA VAL A 21 13.65 1.79 5.26
C VAL A 21 14.07 1.77 6.73
N THR A 22 15.08 0.96 7.08
CA THR A 22 15.55 0.89 8.48
C THR A 22 16.18 2.20 8.93
N ALA A 23 16.75 2.98 8.02
CA ALA A 23 17.25 4.33 8.34
C ALA A 23 16.11 5.27 8.73
N LEU A 24 14.90 5.07 8.18
CA LEU A 24 13.73 5.88 8.50
C LEU A 24 12.98 5.41 9.75
N TYR A 25 12.76 4.12 9.88
CA TYR A 25 11.84 3.56 10.88
C TYR A 25 12.51 2.60 11.88
N GLY A 26 13.80 2.33 11.71
CA GLY A 26 14.51 1.40 12.57
C GLY A 26 14.26 -0.05 12.20
N LYS A 27 14.70 -0.94 13.06
CA LYS A 27 14.56 -2.38 12.85
C LYS A 27 13.07 -2.79 12.88
N PRO A 28 12.60 -3.59 11.90
CA PRO A 28 11.22 -4.07 11.93
C PRO A 28 11.01 -5.05 13.08
N ASP A 29 9.76 -5.17 13.53
CA ASP A 29 9.37 -6.15 14.53
C ASP A 29 9.52 -7.57 14.01
N ARG A 30 9.25 -7.76 12.71
CA ARG A 30 9.45 -9.05 12.03
C ARG A 30 10.10 -8.81 10.66
N ASN A 31 10.99 -9.74 10.32
CA ASN A 31 11.66 -9.79 9.02
C ASN A 31 11.63 -11.24 8.57
N TYR A 32 10.89 -11.54 7.51
CA TYR A 32 10.71 -12.91 7.06
C TYR A 32 10.53 -12.96 5.54
N LYS A 33 10.62 -14.17 4.97
CA LYS A 33 10.40 -14.39 3.54
C LYS A 33 9.01 -14.95 3.32
N ASP A 34 8.38 -14.55 2.22
CA ASP A 34 7.13 -15.16 1.76
C ASP A 34 7.43 -16.36 0.84
N GLU A 35 6.39 -16.93 0.25
CA GLU A 35 6.49 -18.12 -0.61
C GLU A 35 7.32 -17.88 -1.87
N ASP A 36 7.42 -16.66 -2.32
CA ASP A 36 8.15 -16.27 -3.54
C ASP A 36 9.55 -15.72 -3.23
N ASP A 37 10.02 -15.92 -1.99
CA ASP A 37 11.31 -15.42 -1.51
C ASP A 37 11.41 -13.89 -1.46
N ASN A 38 10.30 -13.18 -1.51
CA ASN A 38 10.28 -11.75 -1.22
C ASN A 38 10.54 -11.55 0.27
N ILE A 39 11.13 -10.42 0.63
CA ILE A 39 11.35 -10.08 2.04
C ILE A 39 10.18 -9.23 2.54
N ILE A 40 9.65 -9.60 3.70
CA ILE A 40 8.55 -8.86 4.35
C ILE A 40 9.08 -8.24 5.64
N PHE A 41 8.89 -6.92 5.79
CA PHE A 41 9.12 -6.20 7.04
C PHE A 41 7.77 -5.88 7.67
N ALA A 42 7.59 -6.24 8.94
CA ALA A 42 6.39 -5.87 9.69
C ALA A 42 6.74 -4.86 10.78
N TYR A 43 6.06 -3.73 10.77
CA TYR A 43 6.16 -2.68 11.79
C TYR A 43 4.83 -2.63 12.54
N ASN A 44 4.76 -3.30 13.70
CA ASN A 44 3.49 -3.48 14.42
C ASN A 44 2.88 -2.18 14.91
N LYS A 45 3.68 -1.27 15.43
CA LYS A 45 3.16 0.03 15.91
C LYS A 45 2.61 0.89 14.80
N LEU A 46 3.23 0.84 13.63
CA LEU A 46 2.78 1.57 12.44
C LEU A 46 1.67 0.84 11.70
N LYS A 47 1.41 -0.41 12.07
CA LYS A 47 0.43 -1.30 11.42
C LYS A 47 0.67 -1.37 9.91
N MET A 48 1.93 -1.58 9.52
CA MET A 48 2.36 -1.72 8.13
C MET A 48 3.15 -2.97 7.91
N ARG A 49 2.99 -3.57 6.72
CA ARG A 49 3.85 -4.62 6.19
C ARG A 49 4.38 -4.16 4.84
N LEU A 50 5.69 -4.29 4.67
CA LEU A 50 6.40 -3.84 3.48
C LEU A 50 6.96 -5.06 2.77
N THR A 51 6.73 -5.16 1.46
CA THR A 51 7.26 -6.26 0.65
C THR A 51 8.35 -5.75 -0.27
N PHE A 52 9.53 -6.36 -0.16
CA PHE A 52 10.69 -6.10 -1.02
C PHE A 52 10.78 -7.23 -2.03
N TYR A 53 10.66 -6.92 -3.31
CA TYR A 53 10.58 -7.93 -4.37
C TYR A 53 11.95 -8.51 -4.72
N LYS A 54 12.08 -9.82 -4.56
CA LYS A 54 13.32 -10.54 -4.89
C LYS A 54 13.73 -10.33 -6.34
N GLU A 55 12.79 -10.43 -7.26
CA GLU A 55 13.06 -10.29 -8.70
C GLU A 55 13.40 -8.87 -9.11
N GLU A 56 13.24 -7.90 -8.23
CA GLU A 56 13.55 -6.48 -8.45
C GLU A 56 14.67 -6.01 -7.51
N GLU A 57 15.63 -6.88 -7.24
CA GLU A 57 16.79 -6.58 -6.38
C GLU A 57 16.39 -6.15 -4.97
N LEU A 58 15.30 -6.71 -4.45
CA LEU A 58 14.75 -6.40 -3.13
C LEU A 58 14.41 -4.93 -2.95
N LYS A 59 13.78 -4.34 -3.95
CA LYS A 59 13.20 -3.01 -3.86
C LYS A 59 11.81 -3.07 -3.27
N LEU A 60 11.47 -2.08 -2.45
CA LEU A 60 10.13 -1.94 -1.89
C LEU A 60 9.12 -1.77 -3.01
N GLY A 61 8.18 -2.71 -3.14
CA GLY A 61 7.19 -2.70 -4.20
C GLY A 61 5.75 -2.75 -3.74
N TYR A 62 5.50 -3.03 -2.45
CA TYR A 62 4.14 -3.19 -1.95
C TYR A 62 4.06 -2.83 -0.47
N ILE A 63 2.97 -2.16 -0.08
CA ILE A 63 2.71 -1.78 1.31
C ILE A 63 1.28 -2.16 1.67
N VAL A 64 1.12 -2.88 2.78
CA VAL A 64 -0.18 -3.18 3.39
C VAL A 64 -0.24 -2.38 4.69
N ALA A 65 -1.32 -1.63 4.91
CA ALA A 65 -1.43 -0.77 6.08
C ALA A 65 -2.84 -0.78 6.64
N SER A 66 -2.96 -0.72 7.98
CA SER A 66 -4.26 -0.75 8.65
C SER A 66 -4.38 0.30 9.77
N SER A 67 -3.47 1.27 9.82
CA SER A 67 -3.53 2.31 10.84
C SER A 67 -4.73 3.23 10.65
N PRO A 68 -5.46 3.56 11.74
CA PRO A 68 -6.52 4.57 11.68
C PRO A 68 -6.01 5.95 11.26
N GLU A 69 -4.70 6.18 11.31
CA GLU A 69 -4.09 7.45 10.91
C GLU A 69 -3.91 7.60 9.40
N LEU A 70 -4.20 6.55 8.62
CA LEU A 70 -4.08 6.60 7.17
C LEU A 70 -5.00 7.63 6.56
N GLU A 71 -4.45 8.46 5.67
CA GLU A 71 -5.19 9.48 4.93
C GLU A 71 -4.85 9.40 3.44
N LEU A 72 -5.87 9.51 2.61
CA LEU A 72 -5.73 9.64 1.17
C LEU A 72 -6.40 10.94 0.76
N PHE A 73 -5.63 11.88 0.22
CA PHE A 73 -6.08 13.24 -0.11
C PHE A 73 -6.74 13.96 1.08
N GLY A 74 -6.25 13.68 2.31
CA GLY A 74 -6.81 14.26 3.53
C GLY A 74 -8.01 13.53 4.11
N TYR A 75 -8.53 12.52 3.42
CA TYR A 75 -9.66 11.74 3.90
C TYR A 75 -9.17 10.51 4.68
N LYS A 76 -9.70 10.31 5.88
CA LYS A 76 -9.44 9.09 6.65
C LYS A 76 -10.11 7.90 5.95
N LEU A 77 -9.55 6.71 6.10
CA LEU A 77 -10.02 5.51 5.40
C LEU A 77 -10.54 4.45 6.36
N ILE A 78 -9.77 4.13 7.39
CA ILE A 78 -10.02 2.97 8.24
C ILE A 78 -11.26 3.18 9.11
N ASN A 79 -12.08 2.13 9.21
CA ASN A 79 -13.35 2.11 9.94
C ASN A 79 -14.46 2.96 9.32
N ARG A 80 -14.28 3.42 8.09
CA ARG A 80 -15.33 4.15 7.36
C ARG A 80 -16.05 3.24 6.39
N LYS A 81 -17.30 3.56 6.10
CA LYS A 81 -18.06 2.84 5.06
C LYS A 81 -17.39 3.02 3.71
N ILE A 82 -17.28 1.95 2.94
CA ILE A 82 -16.67 2.02 1.60
C ILE A 82 -17.42 3.00 0.69
N SER A 83 -18.74 3.07 0.84
CA SER A 83 -19.54 4.01 0.05
C SER A 83 -19.14 5.46 0.31
N ALA A 84 -18.86 5.82 1.56
CA ALA A 84 -18.41 7.15 1.92
C ALA A 84 -17.00 7.44 1.37
N VAL A 85 -16.10 6.45 1.46
CA VAL A 85 -14.73 6.59 0.92
C VAL A 85 -14.79 6.79 -0.60
N LYS A 86 -15.57 5.98 -1.31
CA LYS A 86 -15.75 6.13 -2.76
C LYS A 86 -16.28 7.50 -3.13
N LYS A 87 -17.25 8.01 -2.37
CA LYS A 87 -17.83 9.34 -2.62
C LYS A 87 -16.78 10.44 -2.50
N ASP A 88 -15.92 10.35 -1.50
CA ASP A 88 -14.83 11.32 -1.33
C ASP A 88 -13.85 11.26 -2.50
N LEU A 89 -13.52 10.05 -2.96
CA LEU A 89 -12.54 9.83 -4.02
C LEU A 89 -13.02 10.27 -5.40
N VAL A 90 -14.34 10.30 -5.63
CA VAL A 90 -14.90 10.82 -6.88
C VAL A 90 -14.42 12.26 -7.13
N THR A 91 -14.34 13.08 -6.08
CA THR A 91 -13.88 14.47 -6.20
C THR A 91 -12.42 14.56 -6.63
N LYS A 92 -11.66 13.47 -6.53
CA LYS A 92 -10.25 13.37 -6.91
C LYS A 92 -10.04 12.58 -8.21
N GLY A 93 -11.12 12.25 -8.91
CA GLY A 93 -11.05 11.53 -10.17
C GLY A 93 -10.82 10.03 -10.04
N ILE A 94 -10.90 9.49 -8.83
CA ILE A 94 -10.76 8.05 -8.61
C ILE A 94 -12.16 7.44 -8.55
N THR A 95 -12.59 6.85 -9.67
CA THR A 95 -13.97 6.40 -9.85
C THR A 95 -14.10 4.93 -10.27
N LYS A 96 -13.02 4.32 -10.76
CA LYS A 96 -13.07 2.96 -11.31
C LYS A 96 -12.56 1.95 -10.29
N PHE A 97 -13.45 1.04 -9.87
CA PHE A 97 -13.11 -0.01 -8.93
C PHE A 97 -13.57 -1.36 -9.45
N THR A 98 -12.70 -2.37 -9.30
CA THR A 98 -13.07 -3.77 -9.48
C THR A 98 -13.31 -4.37 -8.10
N GLN A 99 -14.48 -4.94 -7.87
CA GLN A 99 -14.84 -5.55 -6.59
C GLN A 99 -14.62 -7.07 -6.68
N GLU A 100 -13.93 -7.61 -5.67
CA GLU A 100 -13.77 -9.06 -5.51
C GLU A 100 -14.30 -9.45 -4.13
N GLU A 101 -15.16 -10.47 -4.11
CA GLU A 101 -15.76 -10.96 -2.87
C GLU A 101 -15.06 -12.24 -2.41
N PHE A 102 -14.75 -12.29 -1.12
CA PHE A 102 -14.20 -13.47 -0.44
C PHE A 102 -15.13 -13.85 0.70
N ASP A 103 -14.91 -14.98 1.34
CA ASP A 103 -15.84 -15.49 2.37
C ASP A 103 -16.09 -14.49 3.52
N THR A 104 -15.06 -13.77 3.96
CA THR A 104 -15.14 -12.89 5.13
C THR A 104 -14.85 -11.44 4.85
N PHE A 105 -14.42 -11.10 3.63
CA PHE A 105 -14.04 -9.73 3.27
C PHE A 105 -14.23 -9.47 1.79
N GLU A 106 -14.15 -8.21 1.39
CA GLU A 106 -14.25 -7.78 0.00
C GLU A 106 -13.11 -6.83 -0.30
N ASN A 107 -12.58 -6.89 -1.54
CA ASN A 107 -11.55 -5.96 -2.01
C ASN A 107 -12.12 -5.05 -3.08
N TYR A 108 -11.76 -3.77 -3.02
CA TYR A 108 -12.08 -2.78 -4.05
C TYR A 108 -10.77 -2.28 -4.62
N PHE A 109 -10.50 -2.65 -5.86
CA PHE A 109 -9.23 -2.40 -6.53
C PHE A 109 -9.37 -1.26 -7.56
N ASN A 110 -8.49 -0.26 -7.45
CA ASN A 110 -8.32 0.78 -8.47
C ASN A 110 -6.98 0.54 -9.15
N GLU A 111 -7.03 0.09 -10.40
CA GLU A 111 -5.84 -0.30 -11.14
C GLU A 111 -4.93 0.88 -11.48
N GLU A 112 -5.50 2.03 -11.82
CA GLU A 112 -4.72 3.20 -12.23
C GLU A 112 -3.71 3.64 -11.17
N ASN A 113 -4.09 3.60 -9.91
CA ASN A 113 -3.23 3.98 -8.79
C ASN A 113 -2.65 2.78 -8.05
N TRP A 114 -3.05 1.58 -8.44
CA TRP A 114 -2.71 0.31 -7.78
C TRP A 114 -2.95 0.35 -6.28
N ILE A 115 -4.20 0.65 -5.93
CA ILE A 115 -4.64 0.70 -4.54
C ILE A 115 -5.82 -0.25 -4.33
N ILE A 116 -5.86 -0.85 -3.14
CA ILE A 116 -6.93 -1.77 -2.75
C ILE A 116 -7.47 -1.35 -1.39
N PHE A 117 -8.81 -1.26 -1.28
CA PHE A 117 -9.50 -1.10 -0.01
C PHE A 117 -10.11 -2.45 0.35
N GLN A 118 -9.65 -3.05 1.45
CA GLN A 118 -10.25 -4.28 1.96
C GLN A 118 -11.30 -3.91 2.99
N THR A 119 -12.50 -4.50 2.83
CA THR A 119 -13.65 -4.21 3.70
C THR A 119 -14.14 -5.47 4.40
N GLU A 120 -14.68 -5.28 5.61
CA GLU A 120 -15.49 -6.26 6.31
C GLU A 120 -16.74 -5.53 6.77
N PHE A 121 -17.91 -6.13 6.54
CA PHE A 121 -19.20 -5.49 6.85
C PHE A 121 -19.30 -4.07 6.29
N ASP A 122 -18.86 -3.89 5.04
CA ASP A 122 -18.87 -2.62 4.29
C ASP A 122 -17.98 -1.52 4.88
N GLU A 123 -17.16 -1.81 5.87
CA GLU A 123 -16.22 -0.85 6.45
C GLU A 123 -14.78 -1.18 6.06
N VAL A 124 -14.00 -0.16 5.74
CA VAL A 124 -12.59 -0.35 5.37
C VAL A 124 -11.78 -0.78 6.60
N VAL A 125 -11.12 -1.93 6.50
CA VAL A 125 -10.30 -2.48 7.58
C VAL A 125 -8.81 -2.48 7.23
N LYS A 126 -8.48 -2.43 5.92
CA LYS A 126 -7.11 -2.51 5.46
C LYS A 126 -6.96 -1.78 4.12
N PHE A 127 -5.78 -1.24 3.90
CA PHE A 127 -5.42 -0.55 2.66
C PHE A 127 -4.14 -1.15 2.11
N GLU A 128 -4.07 -1.31 0.78
CA GLU A 128 -2.88 -1.82 0.11
C GLU A 128 -2.52 -0.89 -1.05
N ILE A 129 -1.23 -0.68 -1.26
CA ILE A 129 -0.73 0.13 -2.37
C ILE A 129 0.51 -0.54 -2.95
N GLY A 130 0.58 -0.61 -4.28
CA GLY A 130 1.69 -1.21 -5.00
C GLY A 130 2.39 -0.23 -5.93
N ALA A 131 3.64 -0.55 -6.24
CA ALA A 131 4.41 0.19 -7.23
C ALA A 131 3.75 0.03 -8.60
N ILE A 132 3.75 1.10 -9.38
CA ILE A 132 3.14 1.13 -10.70
C ILE A 132 4.06 0.49 -11.74
N ILE A 133 3.47 -0.29 -12.63
CA ILE A 133 4.16 -0.85 -13.80
C ILE A 133 3.79 0.01 -14.99
N ASN A 134 4.80 0.46 -15.75
CA ASN A 134 4.59 1.32 -16.91
C ASN A 134 4.19 0.51 -18.16
N GLN A 135 4.04 1.17 -19.30
CA GLN A 135 3.63 0.55 -20.56
C GLN A 135 4.64 -0.46 -21.12
N LYS A 136 5.87 -0.44 -20.62
CA LYS A 136 6.94 -1.36 -21.05
C LYS A 136 7.07 -2.57 -20.12
N ASP A 137 6.08 -2.77 -19.23
CA ASP A 137 6.08 -3.80 -18.20
C ASP A 137 7.24 -3.68 -17.21
N GLU A 138 7.72 -2.46 -17.00
CA GLU A 138 8.76 -2.16 -16.03
C GLU A 138 8.19 -1.35 -14.89
N PHE A 139 8.71 -1.57 -13.67
CA PHE A 139 8.30 -0.76 -12.52
C PHE A 139 8.78 0.68 -12.65
N ASP A 140 7.91 1.61 -12.30
CA ASP A 140 8.22 3.03 -12.26
C ASP A 140 8.69 3.39 -10.83
N TRP A 141 9.96 3.08 -10.55
CA TRP A 141 10.53 3.32 -9.22
C TRP A 141 10.65 4.81 -8.94
N LYS A 142 10.22 5.22 -7.75
CA LYS A 142 10.22 6.63 -7.34
C LYS A 142 11.42 7.01 -6.51
N PHE A 143 12.02 6.05 -5.81
CA PHE A 143 13.20 6.31 -5.00
C PHE A 143 14.47 6.27 -5.85
N THR A 144 15.26 7.33 -5.74
CA THR A 144 16.58 7.40 -6.40
C THR A 144 17.63 7.66 -5.33
N LYS A 145 18.55 6.74 -5.16
CA LYS A 145 19.65 6.90 -4.21
C LYS A 145 20.78 7.67 -4.89
N LYS A 146 21.16 8.76 -4.28
CA LYS A 146 22.29 9.56 -4.75
C LYS A 146 23.61 9.02 -4.21
#